data_f311700ba860edd6bf31893942365af9
#
_entry.id   f311700ba860edd6bf31893942365af9
#
_cell.length_a   1.000
_cell.length_b   1.000
_cell.length_c   1.000
_cell.angle_alpha   90.00
_cell.angle_beta   90.00
_cell.angle_gamma   90.00
#
_symmetry.space_group_name_H-M   'P 1'
#
loop_
_entity.id
_entity.type
_entity.pdbx_description
1 polymer ?
#
loop_
_entity_poly.entity_id
_entity_poly.type
_entity_poly.pdbx_seq_one_letter_code
_entity_poly.pdbx_strand_id
1 'polypeptide(L)'
;MNTISSRDGTTIAYDKAGDGPTLILVDGALSVHSSGGKLELARLLAPHLTVYGYDRRGRGGSGDTLPYAVDREIEDIDALIDHAGGSAFLYGHSSGGTLAMQAAARLGGRVSKIAIYEPPHNDDPDAQESWSEYLGELGQLLADGRRGDAVALFMRLVGTPDDQVEGMRQAPFWPSMEAIAPTLAYDHAAIVGERFSVPTDLAARVSVPALVMAGEASLPFMPHTAWALSQAMPQARLRMLEGQTHDVNPGVLAPVLVDFFTS
;
A
#
# COMPACT_ATOMS: atom_id res chain seq x y z
N MET A 1 6.86 -1.93 -19.83
CA MET A 1 5.58 -1.87 -19.11
C MET A 1 4.57 -2.72 -19.85
N ASN A 2 3.98 -3.69 -19.18
CA ASN A 2 2.95 -4.59 -19.72
C ASN A 2 1.59 -4.16 -19.17
N THR A 3 0.50 -4.70 -19.72
CA THR A 3 -0.85 -4.42 -19.23
C THR A 3 -1.68 -5.69 -19.16
N ILE A 4 -2.62 -5.74 -18.20
CA ILE A 4 -3.72 -6.70 -18.14
C ILE A 4 -5.03 -5.95 -18.04
N SER A 5 -6.14 -6.65 -18.29
CA SER A 5 -7.47 -6.10 -18.06
C SER A 5 -8.03 -6.63 -16.74
N SER A 6 -8.47 -5.73 -15.87
CA SER A 6 -9.23 -6.07 -14.68
C SER A 6 -10.64 -6.54 -15.04
N ARG A 7 -11.38 -7.08 -14.07
CA ARG A 7 -12.72 -7.63 -14.28
C ARG A 7 -13.73 -6.63 -14.83
N ASP A 8 -13.60 -5.35 -14.47
CA ASP A 8 -14.45 -4.26 -14.95
C ASP A 8 -13.96 -3.64 -16.27
N GLY A 9 -12.90 -4.21 -16.89
CA GLY A 9 -12.28 -3.71 -18.12
C GLY A 9 -11.20 -2.66 -17.91
N THR A 10 -10.94 -2.24 -16.65
CA THR A 10 -9.85 -1.29 -16.34
C THR A 10 -8.50 -1.89 -16.73
N THR A 11 -7.71 -1.15 -17.48
CA THR A 11 -6.33 -1.54 -17.82
C THR A 11 -5.43 -1.35 -16.63
N ILE A 12 -4.70 -2.39 -16.21
CA ILE A 12 -3.72 -2.35 -15.13
C ILE A 12 -2.33 -2.55 -15.71
N ALA A 13 -1.49 -1.55 -15.52
CA ALA A 13 -0.10 -1.53 -15.96
C ALA A 13 0.83 -2.17 -14.93
N TYR A 14 1.76 -3.00 -15.38
CA TYR A 14 2.72 -3.67 -14.50
C TYR A 14 4.06 -3.91 -15.19
N ASP A 15 5.09 -4.11 -14.39
CA ASP A 15 6.36 -4.70 -14.79
C ASP A 15 6.61 -6.00 -14.01
N LYS A 16 7.35 -6.90 -14.64
CA LYS A 16 7.70 -8.21 -14.09
C LYS A 16 9.21 -8.41 -14.13
N ALA A 17 9.78 -8.91 -13.03
CA ALA A 17 11.19 -9.26 -12.94
C ALA A 17 11.38 -10.57 -12.17
N GLY A 18 12.40 -11.35 -12.54
CA GLY A 18 12.76 -12.60 -11.88
C GLY A 18 12.03 -13.82 -12.38
N ASP A 19 12.42 -14.98 -11.83
CA ASP A 19 11.91 -16.32 -12.20
C ASP A 19 11.88 -17.20 -10.93
N GLY A 20 10.74 -17.22 -10.26
CA GLY A 20 10.50 -17.92 -8.99
C GLY A 20 9.03 -17.84 -8.58
N PRO A 21 8.69 -18.15 -7.32
CA PRO A 21 7.32 -17.95 -6.81
C PRO A 21 6.87 -16.52 -6.97
N THR A 22 5.61 -16.32 -7.32
CA THR A 22 5.04 -15.00 -7.64
C THR A 22 4.84 -14.15 -6.39
N LEU A 23 5.34 -12.91 -6.42
CA LEU A 23 5.09 -11.86 -5.44
C LEU A 23 4.54 -10.62 -6.13
N ILE A 24 3.40 -10.12 -5.65
CA ILE A 24 2.81 -8.86 -6.10
C ILE A 24 3.09 -7.78 -5.03
N LEU A 25 3.67 -6.66 -5.45
CA LEU A 25 3.93 -5.51 -4.59
C LEU A 25 2.73 -4.56 -4.62
N VAL A 26 2.09 -4.36 -3.47
CA VAL A 26 0.91 -3.50 -3.29
C VAL A 26 1.35 -2.20 -2.62
N ASP A 27 1.49 -1.16 -3.40
CA ASP A 27 2.03 0.12 -2.96
C ASP A 27 1.01 0.99 -2.21
N GLY A 28 1.51 1.90 -1.37
CA GLY A 28 0.72 2.88 -0.63
C GLY A 28 0.27 4.09 -1.44
N ALA A 29 -0.18 5.13 -0.73
CA ALA A 29 -0.70 6.37 -1.31
C ALA A 29 0.33 7.12 -2.15
N LEU A 30 -0.14 7.84 -3.18
CA LEU A 30 0.65 8.64 -4.14
C LEU A 30 1.86 7.91 -4.75
N SER A 31 1.76 6.60 -4.88
CA SER A 31 2.83 5.75 -5.39
C SER A 31 2.53 5.24 -6.80
N VAL A 32 3.58 5.19 -7.63
CA VAL A 32 3.62 4.44 -8.88
C VAL A 32 4.73 3.38 -8.80
N HIS A 33 4.54 2.22 -9.42
CA HIS A 33 5.47 1.08 -9.30
C HIS A 33 6.91 1.40 -9.77
N SER A 34 7.03 2.34 -10.70
CA SER A 34 8.32 2.75 -11.29
C SER A 34 9.09 3.78 -10.47
N SER A 35 8.60 4.19 -9.28
CA SER A 35 9.22 5.26 -8.50
C SER A 35 10.09 4.76 -7.33
N GLY A 36 11.20 5.46 -7.10
CA GLY A 36 12.00 5.40 -5.87
C GLY A 36 12.49 4.02 -5.49
N GLY A 37 12.43 3.72 -4.19
CA GLY A 37 12.90 2.47 -3.58
C GLY A 37 12.19 1.20 -4.04
N LYS A 38 11.05 1.32 -4.73
CA LYS A 38 10.25 0.18 -5.21
C LYS A 38 10.93 -0.59 -6.32
N LEU A 39 11.51 0.12 -7.29
CA LEU A 39 12.33 -0.51 -8.33
C LEU A 39 13.54 -1.22 -7.72
N GLU A 40 14.16 -0.62 -6.72
CA GLU A 40 15.29 -1.23 -6.01
C GLU A 40 14.84 -2.47 -5.24
N LEU A 41 13.71 -2.41 -4.54
CA LEU A 41 13.14 -3.57 -3.85
C LEU A 41 12.84 -4.70 -4.84
N ALA A 42 12.17 -4.41 -5.95
CA ALA A 42 11.87 -5.40 -6.97
C ALA A 42 13.16 -6.04 -7.54
N ARG A 43 14.21 -5.23 -7.79
CA ARG A 43 15.51 -5.71 -8.26
C ARG A 43 16.19 -6.64 -7.24
N LEU A 44 16.12 -6.32 -5.95
CA LEU A 44 16.71 -7.15 -4.88
C LEU A 44 15.95 -8.46 -4.67
N LEU A 45 14.65 -8.48 -4.92
CA LEU A 45 13.79 -9.67 -4.77
C LEU A 45 13.84 -10.60 -6.01
N ALA A 46 14.09 -10.06 -7.20
CA ALA A 46 14.06 -10.79 -8.48
C ALA A 46 14.95 -12.02 -8.56
N PRO A 47 16.11 -12.13 -7.88
CA PRO A 47 16.91 -13.37 -7.86
C PRO A 47 16.22 -14.56 -7.19
N HIS A 48 15.17 -14.33 -6.39
CA HIS A 48 14.49 -15.34 -5.57
C HIS A 48 13.02 -15.53 -5.89
N LEU A 49 12.40 -14.50 -6.49
CA LEU A 49 10.95 -14.40 -6.68
C LEU A 49 10.64 -13.85 -8.08
N THR A 50 9.47 -14.18 -8.60
CA THR A 50 8.89 -13.45 -9.74
C THR A 50 8.10 -12.27 -9.19
N VAL A 51 8.66 -11.08 -9.31
CA VAL A 51 8.10 -9.84 -8.72
C VAL A 51 7.26 -9.11 -9.74
N TYR A 52 6.01 -8.84 -9.39
CA TYR A 52 5.10 -7.96 -10.12
C TYR A 52 4.99 -6.63 -9.36
N GLY A 53 5.51 -5.55 -9.95
CA GLY A 53 5.21 -4.18 -9.55
C GLY A 53 4.14 -3.64 -10.47
N TYR A 54 3.05 -3.08 -9.95
CA TYR A 54 1.96 -2.57 -10.76
C TYR A 54 1.53 -1.18 -10.31
N ASP A 55 1.01 -0.40 -11.25
CA ASP A 55 0.33 0.84 -10.91
C ASP A 55 -1.11 0.51 -10.50
N ARG A 56 -1.48 0.86 -9.29
CA ARG A 56 -2.86 0.75 -8.83
C ARG A 56 -3.76 1.63 -9.70
N ARG A 57 -5.06 1.29 -9.81
CA ARG A 57 -6.00 2.06 -10.64
C ARG A 57 -5.95 3.57 -10.34
N GLY A 58 -6.10 4.39 -11.37
CA GLY A 58 -6.00 5.85 -11.28
C GLY A 58 -4.58 6.40 -11.19
N ARG A 59 -3.54 5.56 -11.34
CA ARG A 59 -2.14 5.96 -11.19
C ARG A 59 -1.29 5.47 -12.35
N GLY A 60 -0.23 6.22 -12.64
CA GLY A 60 0.80 5.86 -13.61
C GLY A 60 0.24 5.45 -14.97
N GLY A 61 0.55 4.23 -15.40
CA GLY A 61 0.09 3.66 -16.67
C GLY A 61 -1.25 2.92 -16.57
N SER A 62 -1.85 2.82 -15.38
CA SER A 62 -3.16 2.16 -15.20
C SER A 62 -4.31 3.12 -15.47
N GLY A 63 -5.41 2.55 -15.98
CA GLY A 63 -6.68 3.24 -16.12
C GLY A 63 -7.41 3.44 -14.79
N ASP A 64 -8.55 4.14 -14.87
CA ASP A 64 -9.46 4.31 -13.76
C ASP A 64 -10.91 4.24 -14.25
N THR A 65 -11.72 3.39 -13.64
CA THR A 65 -13.13 3.21 -13.99
C THR A 65 -14.00 3.51 -12.77
N LEU A 66 -14.78 4.58 -12.87
CA LEU A 66 -15.70 4.99 -11.82
C LEU A 66 -17.05 4.26 -11.90
N PRO A 67 -17.79 4.09 -10.78
CA PRO A 67 -17.41 4.52 -9.44
C PRO A 67 -16.30 3.65 -8.83
N TYR A 68 -15.41 4.27 -8.06
CA TYR A 68 -14.40 3.55 -7.30
C TYR A 68 -15.04 2.70 -6.19
N ALA A 69 -14.48 1.52 -5.97
CA ALA A 69 -14.74 0.69 -4.79
C ALA A 69 -13.51 -0.14 -4.49
N VAL A 70 -13.27 -0.47 -3.22
CA VAL A 70 -12.14 -1.31 -2.79
C VAL A 70 -12.18 -2.69 -3.48
N ASP A 71 -13.36 -3.26 -3.69
CA ASP A 71 -13.53 -4.52 -4.41
C ASP A 71 -12.94 -4.47 -5.84
N ARG A 72 -12.90 -3.30 -6.50
CA ARG A 72 -12.27 -3.12 -7.81
C ARG A 72 -10.75 -3.27 -7.74
N GLU A 73 -10.11 -2.75 -6.67
CA GLU A 73 -8.67 -2.97 -6.47
C GLU A 73 -8.34 -4.42 -6.10
N ILE A 74 -9.22 -5.09 -5.38
CA ILE A 74 -9.08 -6.54 -5.12
C ILE A 74 -9.21 -7.33 -6.43
N GLU A 75 -10.11 -6.95 -7.34
CA GLU A 75 -10.23 -7.55 -8.67
C GLU A 75 -9.00 -7.28 -9.56
N ASP A 76 -8.32 -6.13 -9.38
CA ASP A 76 -7.05 -5.84 -10.06
C ASP A 76 -5.94 -6.81 -9.60
N ILE A 77 -5.83 -7.01 -8.28
CA ILE A 77 -4.89 -7.98 -7.69
C ILE A 77 -5.25 -9.40 -8.17
N ASP A 78 -6.54 -9.75 -8.21
CA ASP A 78 -7.02 -11.05 -8.67
C ASP A 78 -6.67 -11.32 -10.15
N ALA A 79 -6.80 -10.30 -11.01
CA ALA A 79 -6.39 -10.37 -12.41
C ALA A 79 -4.88 -10.56 -12.58
N LEU A 80 -4.06 -9.92 -11.73
CA LEU A 80 -2.61 -10.14 -11.69
C LEU A 80 -2.27 -11.57 -11.24
N ILE A 81 -2.98 -12.10 -10.24
CA ILE A 81 -2.83 -13.48 -9.77
C ILE A 81 -3.19 -14.47 -10.88
N ASP A 82 -4.30 -14.24 -11.62
CA ASP A 82 -4.67 -15.07 -12.76
C ASP A 82 -3.58 -15.07 -13.84
N HIS A 83 -3.10 -13.90 -14.20
CA HIS A 83 -2.02 -13.74 -15.18
C HIS A 83 -0.71 -14.42 -14.73
N ALA A 84 -0.45 -14.46 -13.43
CA ALA A 84 0.75 -15.03 -12.83
C ALA A 84 0.67 -16.54 -12.58
N GLY A 85 -0.45 -17.21 -12.90
CA GLY A 85 -0.60 -18.66 -12.77
C GLY A 85 -1.53 -19.14 -11.67
N GLY A 86 -2.36 -18.25 -11.08
CA GLY A 86 -3.50 -18.58 -10.22
C GLY A 86 -3.24 -18.51 -8.72
N SER A 87 -1.98 -18.28 -8.28
CA SER A 87 -1.62 -18.07 -6.87
C SER A 87 -0.43 -17.13 -6.74
N ALA A 88 -0.43 -16.27 -5.72
CA ALA A 88 0.67 -15.35 -5.45
C ALA A 88 0.86 -15.08 -3.95
N PHE A 89 2.03 -14.54 -3.61
CA PHE A 89 2.30 -13.83 -2.37
C PHE A 89 1.95 -12.35 -2.57
N LEU A 90 1.59 -11.65 -1.47
CA LEU A 90 1.41 -10.20 -1.48
C LEU A 90 2.37 -9.55 -0.49
N TYR A 91 2.99 -8.46 -0.92
CA TYR A 91 3.64 -7.52 -0.01
C TYR A 91 2.92 -6.19 -0.10
N GLY A 92 2.42 -5.68 1.04
CA GLY A 92 1.74 -4.39 1.11
C GLY A 92 2.46 -3.39 1.99
N HIS A 93 2.63 -2.16 1.50
CA HIS A 93 3.23 -1.05 2.22
C HIS A 93 2.18 0.04 2.51
N SER A 94 2.13 0.55 3.74
CA SER A 94 1.23 1.64 4.11
C SER A 94 -0.25 1.26 3.83
N SER A 95 -1.04 2.12 3.18
CA SER A 95 -2.42 1.80 2.74
C SER A 95 -2.47 0.54 1.86
N GLY A 96 -1.41 0.25 1.09
CA GLY A 96 -1.26 -1.01 0.35
C GLY A 96 -1.18 -2.24 1.27
N GLY A 97 -0.70 -2.08 2.50
CA GLY A 97 -0.76 -3.14 3.53
C GLY A 97 -2.19 -3.47 3.94
N THR A 98 -3.03 -2.45 4.11
CA THR A 98 -4.47 -2.64 4.37
C THR A 98 -5.17 -3.29 3.17
N LEU A 99 -4.88 -2.84 1.95
CA LEU A 99 -5.42 -3.45 0.73
C LEU A 99 -4.98 -4.92 0.57
N ALA A 100 -3.72 -5.24 0.87
CA ALA A 100 -3.23 -6.62 0.84
C ALA A 100 -3.95 -7.53 1.85
N MET A 101 -4.26 -7.02 3.06
CA MET A 101 -5.10 -7.75 4.03
C MET A 101 -6.51 -7.97 3.51
N GLN A 102 -7.14 -6.94 2.90
CA GLN A 102 -8.49 -7.05 2.31
C GLN A 102 -8.50 -8.07 1.17
N ALA A 103 -7.49 -8.04 0.30
CA ALA A 103 -7.33 -9.00 -0.78
C ALA A 103 -7.12 -10.44 -0.26
N ALA A 104 -6.25 -10.64 0.74
CA ALA A 104 -6.02 -11.97 1.34
C ALA A 104 -7.27 -12.54 2.01
N ALA A 105 -8.02 -11.71 2.75
CA ALA A 105 -9.28 -12.10 3.39
C ALA A 105 -10.39 -12.45 2.37
N ARG A 106 -10.39 -11.80 1.19
CA ARG A 106 -11.40 -11.98 0.15
C ARG A 106 -11.08 -13.12 -0.82
N LEU A 107 -9.80 -13.25 -1.24
CA LEU A 107 -9.36 -14.17 -2.27
C LEU A 107 -8.94 -15.55 -1.70
N GLY A 108 -8.77 -15.65 -0.39
CA GLY A 108 -8.47 -16.91 0.30
C GLY A 108 -7.22 -17.59 -0.26
N GLY A 109 -7.33 -18.87 -0.59
CA GLY A 109 -6.20 -19.71 -1.04
C GLY A 109 -5.48 -19.25 -2.32
N ARG A 110 -5.96 -18.23 -3.01
CA ARG A 110 -5.25 -17.59 -4.14
C ARG A 110 -4.10 -16.70 -3.67
N VAL A 111 -4.18 -16.22 -2.44
CA VAL A 111 -3.07 -15.55 -1.74
C VAL A 111 -2.44 -16.57 -0.80
N SER A 112 -1.22 -16.98 -1.05
CA SER A 112 -0.57 -18.07 -0.28
C SER A 112 0.12 -17.58 0.99
N LYS A 113 0.69 -16.38 0.97
CA LYS A 113 1.31 -15.68 2.12
C LYS A 113 1.16 -14.18 1.93
N ILE A 114 1.12 -13.43 3.04
CA ILE A 114 1.20 -11.97 2.97
C ILE A 114 2.31 -11.43 3.88
N ALA A 115 2.96 -10.35 3.45
CA ALA A 115 3.80 -9.52 4.29
C ALA A 115 3.29 -8.07 4.23
N ILE A 116 3.16 -7.40 5.38
CA ILE A 116 2.69 -6.03 5.45
C ILE A 116 3.66 -5.17 6.25
N TYR A 117 3.90 -3.96 5.78
CA TYR A 117 4.72 -2.98 6.45
C TYR A 117 3.93 -1.71 6.74
N GLU A 118 3.76 -1.42 8.02
CA GLU A 118 3.16 -0.19 8.56
C GLU A 118 1.83 0.25 7.90
N PRO A 119 0.78 -0.58 7.91
CA PRO A 119 -0.53 -0.08 7.54
C PRO A 119 -0.96 1.03 8.51
N PRO A 120 -1.44 2.19 7.97
CA PRO A 120 -1.58 3.42 8.76
C PRO A 120 -2.90 3.44 9.52
N HIS A 121 -2.95 2.80 10.70
CA HIS A 121 -4.11 2.77 11.58
C HIS A 121 -3.71 3.19 12.99
N ASN A 122 -4.61 3.86 13.71
CA ASN A 122 -4.38 4.33 15.07
C ASN A 122 -5.67 4.28 15.89
N ASP A 123 -5.61 3.69 17.09
CA ASP A 123 -6.76 3.60 18.00
C ASP A 123 -6.84 4.81 18.96
N ASP A 124 -5.88 5.75 18.89
CA ASP A 124 -5.92 6.98 19.67
C ASP A 124 -7.10 7.86 19.25
N PRO A 125 -7.98 8.26 20.20
CA PRO A 125 -9.16 9.06 19.86
C PRO A 125 -8.83 10.43 19.23
N ASP A 126 -7.77 11.10 19.67
CA ASP A 126 -7.37 12.41 19.13
C ASP A 126 -6.84 12.25 17.69
N ALA A 127 -6.15 11.14 17.42
CA ALA A 127 -5.72 10.81 16.06
C ALA A 127 -6.90 10.49 15.14
N GLN A 128 -7.96 9.85 15.66
CA GLN A 128 -9.17 9.55 14.91
C GLN A 128 -9.98 10.81 14.59
N GLU A 129 -10.04 11.77 15.52
CA GLU A 129 -10.67 13.07 15.28
C GLU A 129 -9.90 13.85 14.20
N SER A 130 -8.58 13.96 14.34
CA SER A 130 -7.71 14.61 13.33
C SER A 130 -7.81 13.94 11.95
N TRP A 131 -7.96 12.61 11.92
CA TRP A 131 -8.18 11.88 10.67
C TRP A 131 -9.51 12.24 10.01
N SER A 132 -10.58 12.35 10.79
CA SER A 132 -11.90 12.74 10.29
C SER A 132 -11.87 14.17 9.70
N GLU A 133 -11.21 15.11 10.37
CA GLU A 133 -11.00 16.47 9.87
C GLU A 133 -10.21 16.47 8.54
N TYR A 134 -9.10 15.71 8.52
CA TYR A 134 -8.30 15.52 7.30
C TYR A 134 -9.13 14.98 6.13
N LEU A 135 -9.96 13.95 6.35
CA LEU A 135 -10.81 13.39 5.29
C LEU A 135 -11.83 14.40 4.77
N GLY A 136 -12.40 15.21 5.66
CA GLY A 136 -13.33 16.29 5.28
C GLY A 136 -12.65 17.34 4.40
N GLU A 137 -11.47 17.80 4.79
CA GLU A 137 -10.70 18.78 4.02
C GLU A 137 -10.22 18.19 2.68
N LEU A 138 -9.69 16.96 2.68
CA LEU A 138 -9.28 16.26 1.47
C LEU A 138 -10.44 16.15 0.47
N GLY A 139 -11.63 15.74 0.95
CA GLY A 139 -12.81 15.61 0.11
C GLY A 139 -13.21 16.92 -0.54
N GLN A 140 -13.18 18.03 0.23
CA GLN A 140 -13.47 19.37 -0.30
C GLN A 140 -12.45 19.82 -1.34
N LEU A 141 -11.15 19.66 -1.06
CA LEU A 141 -10.08 20.04 -1.98
C LEU A 141 -10.17 19.27 -3.31
N LEU A 142 -10.47 17.98 -3.25
CA LEU A 142 -10.63 17.15 -4.46
C LEU A 142 -11.90 17.56 -5.24
N ALA A 143 -13.01 17.84 -4.57
CA ALA A 143 -14.24 18.31 -5.21
C ALA A 143 -14.07 19.66 -5.92
N ASP A 144 -13.26 20.54 -5.34
CA ASP A 144 -12.90 21.85 -5.90
C ASP A 144 -11.82 21.78 -6.99
N GLY A 145 -11.29 20.58 -7.28
CA GLY A 145 -10.21 20.37 -8.24
C GLY A 145 -8.84 20.91 -7.79
N ARG A 146 -8.68 21.22 -6.50
CA ARG A 146 -7.46 21.74 -5.86
C ARG A 146 -6.46 20.62 -5.57
N ARG A 147 -6.04 19.90 -6.62
CA ARG A 147 -5.22 18.69 -6.50
C ARG A 147 -3.88 18.92 -5.81
N GLY A 148 -3.20 20.04 -6.13
CA GLY A 148 -1.94 20.39 -5.48
C GLY A 148 -2.09 20.65 -3.98
N ASP A 149 -3.21 21.25 -3.57
CA ASP A 149 -3.49 21.46 -2.14
C ASP A 149 -3.83 20.14 -1.43
N ALA A 150 -4.54 19.22 -2.10
CA ALA A 150 -4.78 17.88 -1.59
C ALA A 150 -3.47 17.08 -1.39
N VAL A 151 -2.52 17.17 -2.33
CA VAL A 151 -1.17 16.59 -2.17
C VAL A 151 -0.45 17.23 -0.98
N ALA A 152 -0.46 18.56 -0.88
CA ALA A 152 0.19 19.27 0.22
C ALA A 152 -0.42 18.92 1.58
N LEU A 153 -1.75 18.80 1.66
CA LEU A 153 -2.45 18.36 2.87
C LEU A 153 -1.96 16.95 3.30
N PHE A 154 -1.86 16.02 2.35
CA PHE A 154 -1.33 14.69 2.64
C PHE A 154 0.14 14.71 3.08
N MET A 155 1.00 15.51 2.44
CA MET A 155 2.41 15.61 2.84
C MET A 155 2.56 16.11 4.28
N ARG A 156 1.72 17.06 4.70
CA ARG A 156 1.66 17.52 6.10
C ARG A 156 1.20 16.43 7.05
N LEU A 157 0.17 15.67 6.66
CA LEU A 157 -0.33 14.55 7.46
C LEU A 157 0.77 13.52 7.76
N VAL A 158 1.64 13.24 6.79
CA VAL A 158 2.77 12.31 6.97
C VAL A 158 4.01 12.97 7.59
N GLY A 159 3.89 14.22 8.08
CA GLY A 159 4.91 14.90 8.86
C GLY A 159 5.93 15.70 8.04
N THR A 160 5.67 15.97 6.76
CA THR A 160 6.54 16.85 5.96
C THR A 160 6.38 18.30 6.42
N PRO A 161 7.45 19.00 6.81
CA PRO A 161 7.39 20.42 7.20
C PRO A 161 6.88 21.33 6.06
N ASP A 162 6.19 22.43 6.44
CA ASP A 162 5.56 23.35 5.49
C ASP A 162 6.52 23.94 4.45
N ASP A 163 7.71 24.32 4.87
CA ASP A 163 8.74 24.87 4.00
C ASP A 163 9.22 23.83 2.97
N GLN A 164 9.29 22.55 3.36
CA GLN A 164 9.61 21.47 2.44
C GLN A 164 8.47 21.21 1.46
N VAL A 165 7.21 21.23 1.92
CA VAL A 165 6.03 21.09 1.05
C VAL A 165 6.03 22.20 -0.02
N GLU A 166 6.28 23.44 0.36
CA GLU A 166 6.34 24.55 -0.59
C GLU A 166 7.52 24.40 -1.58
N GLY A 167 8.66 23.89 -1.12
CA GLY A 167 9.77 23.51 -2.01
C GLY A 167 9.40 22.41 -3.01
N MET A 168 8.69 21.36 -2.53
CA MET A 168 8.21 20.27 -3.39
C MET A 168 7.23 20.74 -4.47
N ARG A 169 6.38 21.74 -4.19
CA ARG A 169 5.45 22.34 -5.16
C ARG A 169 6.16 22.93 -6.38
N GLN A 170 7.41 23.35 -6.23
CA GLN A 170 8.22 23.91 -7.32
C GLN A 170 9.03 22.84 -8.07
N ALA A 171 9.01 21.59 -7.59
CA ALA A 171 9.79 20.52 -8.17
C ALA A 171 9.15 19.95 -9.47
N PRO A 172 9.95 19.47 -10.44
CA PRO A 172 9.43 18.93 -11.70
C PRO A 172 8.50 17.71 -11.56
N PHE A 173 8.56 17.02 -10.44
CA PHE A 173 7.70 15.85 -10.18
C PHE A 173 6.31 16.23 -9.64
N TRP A 174 6.11 17.45 -9.13
CA TRP A 174 4.85 17.86 -8.51
C TRP A 174 3.61 17.67 -9.39
N PRO A 175 3.63 18.04 -10.68
CA PRO A 175 2.48 17.80 -11.57
C PRO A 175 2.07 16.32 -11.68
N SER A 176 3.02 15.39 -11.57
CA SER A 176 2.68 13.95 -11.56
C SER A 176 2.00 13.50 -10.27
N MET A 177 2.32 14.12 -9.13
CA MET A 177 1.60 13.89 -7.88
C MET A 177 0.18 14.48 -7.94
N GLU A 178 0.02 15.68 -8.50
CA GLU A 178 -1.30 16.29 -8.71
C GLU A 178 -2.19 15.44 -9.64
N ALA A 179 -1.60 14.81 -10.65
CA ALA A 179 -2.34 13.95 -11.57
C ALA A 179 -3.01 12.77 -10.86
N ILE A 180 -2.34 12.19 -9.86
CA ILE A 180 -2.83 11.03 -9.09
C ILE A 180 -3.48 11.42 -7.75
N ALA A 181 -3.55 12.70 -7.41
CA ALA A 181 -4.13 13.19 -6.15
C ALA A 181 -5.56 12.67 -5.88
N PRO A 182 -6.46 12.49 -6.87
CA PRO A 182 -7.79 11.91 -6.62
C PRO A 182 -7.74 10.54 -5.94
N THR A 183 -6.67 9.77 -6.16
CA THR A 183 -6.51 8.44 -5.55
C THR A 183 -6.21 8.48 -4.04
N LEU A 184 -5.92 9.66 -3.45
CA LEU A 184 -5.85 9.82 -2.00
C LEU A 184 -7.18 9.46 -1.32
N ALA A 185 -8.31 9.77 -1.96
CA ALA A 185 -9.62 9.36 -1.45
C ALA A 185 -9.78 7.82 -1.48
N TYR A 186 -9.18 7.14 -2.46
CA TYR A 186 -9.18 5.67 -2.53
C TYR A 186 -8.41 5.06 -1.38
N ASP A 187 -7.21 5.61 -1.09
CA ASP A 187 -6.37 5.12 0.01
C ASP A 187 -7.00 5.40 1.38
N HIS A 188 -7.43 6.63 1.61
CA HIS A 188 -7.73 7.09 2.95
C HIS A 188 -9.19 6.88 3.34
N ALA A 189 -10.14 7.33 2.52
CA ALA A 189 -11.55 7.16 2.85
C ALA A 189 -12.06 5.73 2.66
N ALA A 190 -11.58 5.01 1.63
CA ALA A 190 -12.10 3.69 1.30
C ALA A 190 -11.25 2.53 1.86
N ILE A 191 -9.93 2.52 1.65
CA ILE A 191 -9.06 1.40 2.06
C ILE A 191 -8.74 1.45 3.55
N VAL A 192 -8.21 2.57 4.05
CA VAL A 192 -7.92 2.76 5.48
C VAL A 192 -9.22 2.91 6.26
N GLY A 193 -10.19 3.64 5.70
CA GLY A 193 -11.52 3.83 6.24
C GLY A 193 -11.65 5.07 7.12
N GLU A 194 -12.88 5.50 7.30
CA GLU A 194 -13.22 6.75 7.98
C GLU A 194 -12.84 6.77 9.46
N ARG A 195 -12.80 5.60 10.11
CA ARG A 195 -12.54 5.49 11.55
C ARG A 195 -11.06 5.51 11.91
N PHE A 196 -10.16 5.24 10.97
CA PHE A 196 -8.72 5.12 11.22
C PHE A 196 -8.31 4.05 12.23
N SER A 197 -9.23 3.33 12.83
CA SER A 197 -8.97 2.31 13.86
C SER A 197 -8.24 1.11 13.29
N VAL A 198 -7.48 0.42 14.16
CA VAL A 198 -6.79 -0.83 13.79
C VAL A 198 -7.82 -1.89 13.39
N PRO A 199 -7.78 -2.43 12.16
CA PRO A 199 -8.82 -3.31 11.63
C PRO A 199 -8.63 -4.77 12.09
N THR A 200 -8.75 -5.02 13.40
CA THR A 200 -8.55 -6.35 13.99
C THR A 200 -9.53 -7.39 13.47
N ASP A 201 -10.78 -7.01 13.17
CA ASP A 201 -11.79 -7.90 12.59
C ASP A 201 -11.43 -8.32 11.16
N LEU A 202 -10.80 -7.43 10.38
CA LEU A 202 -10.25 -7.77 9.07
C LEU A 202 -9.04 -8.71 9.23
N ALA A 203 -8.13 -8.37 10.14
CA ALA A 203 -6.93 -9.15 10.41
C ALA A 203 -7.28 -10.59 10.83
N ALA A 204 -8.31 -10.79 11.67
CA ALA A 204 -8.77 -12.12 12.08
C ALA A 204 -9.26 -13.01 10.91
N ARG A 205 -9.64 -12.41 9.78
CA ARG A 205 -10.05 -13.14 8.57
C ARG A 205 -8.90 -13.52 7.65
N VAL A 206 -7.70 -13.01 7.89
CA VAL A 206 -6.50 -13.36 7.12
C VAL A 206 -5.98 -14.71 7.62
N SER A 207 -6.36 -15.80 6.95
CA SER A 207 -6.08 -17.17 7.39
C SER A 207 -4.79 -17.77 6.84
N VAL A 208 -4.06 -17.02 6.02
CA VAL A 208 -2.77 -17.43 5.42
C VAL A 208 -1.60 -17.00 6.32
N PRO A 209 -0.41 -17.62 6.20
CA PRO A 209 0.77 -17.14 6.89
C PRO A 209 1.04 -15.66 6.61
N ALA A 210 1.26 -14.87 7.66
CA ALA A 210 1.43 -13.43 7.58
C ALA A 210 2.70 -12.97 8.30
N LEU A 211 3.40 -12.01 7.71
CA LEU A 211 4.47 -11.27 8.35
C LEU A 211 4.06 -9.81 8.51
N VAL A 212 3.88 -9.37 9.75
CA VAL A 212 3.53 -7.99 10.08
C VAL A 212 4.78 -7.28 10.54
N MET A 213 5.10 -6.14 9.92
CA MET A 213 6.36 -5.43 10.16
C MET A 213 6.13 -3.95 10.47
N ALA A 214 7.03 -3.40 11.29
CA ALA A 214 7.17 -1.95 11.49
C ALA A 214 8.65 -1.60 11.75
N GLY A 215 9.00 -0.35 11.48
CA GLY A 215 10.31 0.21 11.82
C GLY A 215 10.37 0.66 13.28
N GLU A 216 11.49 0.43 13.94
CA GLU A 216 11.68 0.86 15.33
C GLU A 216 11.83 2.39 15.46
N ALA A 217 12.24 3.06 14.38
CA ALA A 217 12.38 4.51 14.31
C ALA A 217 11.17 5.22 13.68
N SER A 218 10.08 4.50 13.47
CA SER A 218 8.82 5.04 12.94
C SER A 218 8.02 5.84 13.98
N LEU A 219 6.90 6.42 13.52
CA LEU A 219 5.94 7.07 14.42
C LEU A 219 5.45 6.08 15.49
N PRO A 220 5.31 6.49 16.76
CA PRO A 220 5.07 5.58 17.89
C PRO A 220 3.84 4.67 17.75
N PHE A 221 2.82 5.07 17.00
CA PHE A 221 1.63 4.26 16.79
C PHE A 221 1.85 3.10 15.80
N MET A 222 2.81 3.20 14.87
CA MET A 222 3.06 2.16 13.86
C MET A 222 3.49 0.81 14.46
N PRO A 223 4.45 0.75 15.42
CA PRO A 223 4.76 -0.47 16.15
C PRO A 223 3.57 -1.06 16.90
N HIS A 224 2.73 -0.20 17.52
CA HIS A 224 1.53 -0.63 18.23
C HIS A 224 0.51 -1.26 17.27
N THR A 225 0.26 -0.61 16.13
CA THR A 225 -0.61 -1.13 15.08
C THR A 225 -0.12 -2.48 14.54
N ALA A 226 1.19 -2.59 14.25
CA ALA A 226 1.77 -3.84 13.78
C ALA A 226 1.61 -4.96 14.83
N TRP A 227 1.83 -4.66 16.12
CA TRP A 227 1.60 -5.59 17.21
C TRP A 227 0.12 -6.03 17.26
N ALA A 228 -0.82 -5.10 17.29
CA ALA A 228 -2.26 -5.42 17.38
C ALA A 228 -2.74 -6.28 16.19
N LEU A 229 -2.31 -5.96 14.96
CA LEU A 229 -2.62 -6.77 13.78
C LEU A 229 -2.01 -8.17 13.88
N SER A 230 -0.77 -8.30 14.37
CA SER A 230 -0.12 -9.60 14.52
C SER A 230 -0.80 -10.49 15.57
N GLN A 231 -1.41 -9.88 16.59
CA GLN A 231 -2.19 -10.64 17.60
C GLN A 231 -3.55 -11.10 17.07
N ALA A 232 -4.14 -10.32 16.15
CA ALA A 232 -5.44 -10.62 15.57
C ALA A 232 -5.38 -11.66 14.43
N MET A 233 -4.29 -11.72 13.67
CA MET A 233 -4.12 -12.67 12.57
C MET A 233 -3.76 -14.06 13.08
N PRO A 234 -4.48 -15.14 12.69
CA PRO A 234 -4.26 -16.50 13.22
C PRO A 234 -2.87 -17.09 12.98
N GLN A 235 -2.18 -16.69 11.90
CA GLN A 235 -0.89 -17.24 11.49
C GLN A 235 0.17 -16.14 11.29
N ALA A 236 0.09 -15.07 12.09
CA ALA A 236 1.02 -13.96 11.95
C ALA A 236 2.31 -14.14 12.76
N ARG A 237 3.39 -13.55 12.22
CA ARG A 237 4.63 -13.26 12.94
C ARG A 237 4.83 -11.75 12.91
N LEU A 238 5.23 -11.18 14.06
CA LEU A 238 5.64 -9.78 14.15
C LEU A 238 7.16 -9.67 13.95
N ARG A 239 7.61 -8.67 13.18
CA ARG A 239 9.02 -8.34 13.07
C ARG A 239 9.22 -6.83 13.09
N MET A 240 9.99 -6.37 14.08
CA MET A 240 10.48 -5.00 14.13
C MET A 240 11.76 -4.89 13.32
N LEU A 241 11.89 -3.81 12.54
CA LEU A 241 13.08 -3.54 11.73
C LEU A 241 13.89 -2.43 12.36
N GLU A 242 15.07 -2.79 12.89
CA GLU A 242 15.96 -1.88 13.60
C GLU A 242 16.35 -0.67 12.74
N GLY A 243 16.21 0.52 13.30
CA GLY A 243 16.58 1.79 12.67
C GLY A 243 15.74 2.19 11.45
N GLN A 244 14.69 1.42 11.10
CA GLN A 244 13.84 1.72 9.96
C GLN A 244 12.68 2.65 10.36
N THR A 245 12.27 3.46 9.40
CA THR A 245 11.11 4.36 9.48
C THR A 245 10.04 3.89 8.50
N HIS A 246 8.97 4.69 8.31
CA HIS A 246 7.94 4.40 7.31
C HIS A 246 8.52 4.28 5.89
N ASP A 247 9.55 5.04 5.56
CA ASP A 247 10.34 4.89 4.32
C ASP A 247 11.46 3.86 4.53
N VAL A 248 11.09 2.59 4.49
CA VAL A 248 11.98 1.47 4.79
C VAL A 248 13.06 1.29 3.71
N ASN A 249 14.30 1.07 4.13
CA ASN A 249 15.41 0.79 3.22
C ASN A 249 15.19 -0.56 2.50
N PRO A 250 15.16 -0.59 1.15
CA PRO A 250 14.98 -1.83 0.39
C PRO A 250 16.04 -2.91 0.69
N GLY A 251 17.28 -2.51 0.98
CA GLY A 251 18.35 -3.44 1.33
C GLY A 251 18.15 -4.14 2.67
N VAL A 252 17.44 -3.51 3.61
CA VAL A 252 17.04 -4.11 4.90
C VAL A 252 15.81 -4.98 4.75
N LEU A 253 14.84 -4.52 3.96
CA LEU A 253 13.56 -5.19 3.78
C LEU A 253 13.65 -6.46 2.91
N ALA A 254 14.40 -6.41 1.80
CA ALA A 254 14.45 -7.51 0.82
C ALA A 254 14.84 -8.85 1.42
N PRO A 255 15.93 -8.99 2.22
CA PRO A 255 16.31 -10.28 2.82
C PRO A 255 15.24 -10.81 3.77
N VAL A 256 14.48 -9.93 4.45
CA VAL A 256 13.37 -10.33 5.35
C VAL A 256 12.23 -10.92 4.54
N LEU A 257 11.87 -10.29 3.43
CA LEU A 257 10.81 -10.78 2.54
C LEU A 257 11.22 -12.09 1.85
N VAL A 258 12.48 -12.21 1.39
CA VAL A 258 13.00 -13.45 0.81
C VAL A 258 12.89 -14.59 1.81
N ASP A 259 13.42 -14.43 3.02
CA ASP A 259 13.36 -15.45 4.07
C ASP A 259 11.92 -15.91 4.33
N PHE A 260 10.98 -14.98 4.46
CA PHE A 260 9.59 -15.29 4.74
C PHE A 260 8.86 -15.97 3.56
N PHE A 261 9.07 -15.51 2.34
CA PHE A 261 8.32 -16.04 1.19
C PHE A 261 8.89 -17.35 0.64
N THR A 262 10.18 -17.64 0.88
CA THR A 262 10.84 -18.86 0.38
C THR A 262 10.98 -19.97 1.44
N SER A 263 10.60 -19.70 2.70
CA SER A 263 10.60 -20.69 3.81
C SER A 263 9.42 -21.64 3.77
#